data_f1b9592c69888246500d76897d70260f
#
_entry.id   f1b9592c69888246500d76897d70260f
#
_cell.length_a   1.000
_cell.length_b   1.000
_cell.length_c   1.000
_cell.angle_alpha   90.00
_cell.angle_beta   90.00
_cell.angle_gamma   90.00
#
_symmetry.space_group_name_H-M   'P 1'
#
loop_
_entity.id
_entity.type
_entity.pdbx_description
1 polymer ?
#
loop_
_entity_poly.entity_id
_entity_poly.type
_entity_poly.pdbx_seq_one_letter_code
_entity_poly.pdbx_strand_id
1 'polypeptide(L)'
;MNDSGQSPEPRLDSWVGQVLSFWFSDLDEADWWKKDPALDEKIRSRFLGVHERLVESGAIEVTRPRPILAAVIVLDQFSRNMFRDSTRAFASDPIARRLAREAIDQGYDQGMRAEERMFLYLPFEHSEDRADQELSVELFSRLGRDDWTRFAIAHKVIIDRFGRFPHRNAVLGRVSSPEEIEVMRQPMGSF
;
A
#
# COMPACT_ATOMS: atom_id res chain seq x y z
N MET A 1 9.64 -20.83 32.05
CA MET A 1 8.27 -20.83 31.49
C MET A 1 8.26 -19.75 30.44
N ASN A 2 8.45 -20.14 29.17
CA ASN A 2 8.44 -19.23 28.04
C ASN A 2 6.97 -19.06 27.60
N ASP A 3 6.37 -17.95 27.96
CA ASP A 3 5.12 -17.51 27.33
C ASP A 3 5.54 -16.76 26.06
N SER A 4 5.56 -17.49 24.94
CA SER A 4 5.69 -16.92 23.62
C SER A 4 4.38 -16.22 23.29
N GLY A 5 4.30 -14.92 23.59
CA GLY A 5 3.16 -14.05 23.32
C GLY A 5 2.89 -13.88 21.81
N GLN A 6 2.56 -14.96 21.13
CA GLN A 6 1.93 -14.88 19.82
C GLN A 6 0.49 -14.42 20.02
N SER A 7 0.20 -13.19 19.60
CA SER A 7 -1.19 -12.71 19.49
C SER A 7 -1.97 -13.72 18.66
N PRO A 8 -3.16 -14.16 19.11
CA PRO A 8 -3.94 -15.15 18.37
C PRO A 8 -4.26 -14.61 16.97
N GLU A 9 -4.11 -15.48 15.96
CA GLU A 9 -4.51 -15.17 14.59
C GLU A 9 -5.95 -14.63 14.58
N PRO A 10 -6.24 -13.59 13.79
CA PRO A 10 -7.58 -13.02 13.71
C PRO A 10 -8.55 -14.09 13.18
N ARG A 11 -9.75 -14.17 13.77
CA ARG A 11 -10.79 -15.08 13.28
C ARG A 11 -11.12 -14.73 11.82
N LEU A 12 -11.35 -15.75 10.99
CA LEU A 12 -11.69 -15.58 9.56
C LEU A 12 -12.99 -14.79 9.34
N ASP A 13 -13.90 -14.79 10.30
CA ASP A 13 -15.14 -14.01 10.31
C ASP A 13 -14.94 -12.53 10.66
N SER A 14 -13.78 -12.15 11.21
CA SER A 14 -13.43 -10.75 11.44
C SER A 14 -13.06 -10.05 10.13
N TRP A 15 -13.28 -8.72 10.05
CA TRP A 15 -12.86 -7.95 8.88
C TRP A 15 -11.36 -8.10 8.58
N VAL A 16 -10.53 -8.21 9.61
CA VAL A 16 -9.07 -8.43 9.49
C VAL A 16 -8.79 -9.78 8.84
N GLY A 17 -9.42 -10.86 9.34
CA GLY A 17 -9.26 -12.19 8.75
C GLY A 17 -9.75 -12.24 7.31
N GLN A 18 -10.88 -11.62 7.00
CA GLN A 18 -11.43 -11.53 5.63
C GLN A 18 -10.50 -10.80 4.66
N VAL A 19 -9.91 -9.67 5.07
CA VAL A 19 -8.95 -8.90 4.25
C VAL A 19 -7.69 -9.72 3.98
N LEU A 20 -7.07 -10.25 5.03
CA LEU A 20 -5.80 -10.95 4.89
C LEU A 20 -5.94 -12.29 4.14
N SER A 21 -7.02 -13.05 4.38
CA SER A 21 -7.30 -14.27 3.63
C SER A 21 -7.56 -13.95 2.16
N PHE A 22 -8.38 -12.94 1.87
CA PHE A 22 -8.66 -12.54 0.50
C PHE A 22 -7.38 -12.14 -0.24
N TRP A 23 -6.51 -11.32 0.39
CA TRP A 23 -5.33 -10.78 -0.26
C TRP A 23 -4.21 -11.81 -0.43
N PHE A 24 -3.95 -12.63 0.59
CA PHE A 24 -2.79 -13.52 0.61
C PHE A 24 -3.12 -15.00 0.35
N SER A 25 -4.40 -15.38 0.30
CA SER A 25 -4.79 -16.77 0.09
C SER A 25 -5.72 -16.99 -1.09
N ASP A 26 -6.64 -16.03 -1.37
CA ASP A 26 -7.58 -16.13 -2.49
C ASP A 26 -6.98 -15.58 -3.80
N LEU A 27 -5.96 -14.71 -3.71
CA LEU A 27 -5.23 -14.10 -4.84
C LEU A 27 -3.80 -14.64 -4.90
N ASP A 28 -3.24 -14.68 -6.09
CA ASP A 28 -1.82 -14.94 -6.30
C ASP A 28 -1.03 -13.63 -6.58
N GLU A 29 0.31 -13.73 -6.66
CA GLU A 29 1.18 -12.57 -6.84
C GLU A 29 0.87 -11.78 -8.14
N ALA A 30 0.44 -12.46 -9.20
CA ALA A 30 0.11 -11.82 -10.47
C ALA A 30 -1.17 -10.99 -10.39
N ASP A 31 -2.13 -11.39 -9.53
CA ASP A 31 -3.39 -10.67 -9.36
C ASP A 31 -3.21 -9.31 -8.67
N TRP A 32 -2.22 -9.18 -7.79
CA TRP A 32 -1.98 -7.92 -7.06
C TRP A 32 -1.66 -6.73 -7.98
N TRP A 33 -1.04 -7.00 -9.14
CA TRP A 33 -0.56 -5.97 -10.07
C TRP A 33 -1.45 -5.80 -11.30
N LYS A 34 -2.46 -6.64 -11.42
CA LYS A 34 -3.32 -6.67 -12.61
C LYS A 34 -4.42 -5.62 -12.53
N LYS A 35 -4.64 -4.90 -13.64
CA LYS A 35 -5.86 -4.11 -13.81
C LYS A 35 -6.98 -5.05 -14.26
N ASP A 36 -7.87 -5.39 -13.32
CA ASP A 36 -8.99 -6.30 -13.55
C ASP A 36 -10.29 -5.69 -12.98
N PRO A 37 -11.21 -5.22 -13.84
CA PRO A 37 -12.47 -4.65 -13.38
C PRO A 37 -13.34 -5.61 -12.55
N ALA A 38 -13.24 -6.92 -12.79
CA ALA A 38 -13.98 -7.91 -12.01
C ALA A 38 -13.40 -8.05 -10.59
N LEU A 39 -12.07 -8.01 -10.47
CA LEU A 39 -11.40 -7.97 -9.18
C LEU A 39 -11.71 -6.66 -8.44
N ASP A 40 -11.69 -5.51 -9.14
CA ASP A 40 -12.01 -4.21 -8.57
C ASP A 40 -13.43 -4.18 -7.99
N GLU A 41 -14.41 -4.73 -8.70
CA GLU A 41 -15.78 -4.82 -8.22
C GLU A 41 -15.94 -5.82 -7.06
N LYS A 42 -15.21 -6.94 -7.08
CA LYS A 42 -15.17 -7.90 -5.97
C LYS A 42 -14.61 -7.27 -4.70
N ILE A 43 -13.55 -6.46 -4.82
CA ILE A 43 -12.97 -5.70 -3.70
C ILE A 43 -13.98 -4.67 -3.20
N ARG A 44 -14.58 -3.90 -4.10
CA ARG A 44 -15.57 -2.88 -3.75
C ARG A 44 -16.76 -3.47 -2.99
N SER A 45 -17.38 -4.52 -3.52
CA SER A 45 -18.57 -5.14 -2.92
C SER A 45 -18.31 -5.72 -1.53
N ARG A 46 -17.09 -6.22 -1.29
CA ARG A 46 -16.72 -6.87 -0.01
C ARG A 46 -16.20 -5.90 1.04
N PHE A 47 -15.42 -4.89 0.63
CA PHE A 47 -14.58 -4.14 1.56
C PHE A 47 -14.82 -2.63 1.58
N LEU A 48 -15.74 -2.08 0.77
CA LEU A 48 -16.05 -0.65 0.78
C LEU A 48 -16.45 -0.16 2.19
N GLY A 49 -17.32 -0.88 2.87
CA GLY A 49 -17.75 -0.51 4.22
C GLY A 49 -16.63 -0.60 5.27
N VAL A 50 -15.64 -1.47 5.07
CA VAL A 50 -14.43 -1.51 5.93
C VAL A 50 -13.57 -0.28 5.68
N HIS A 51 -13.34 0.05 4.40
CA HIS A 51 -12.58 1.23 4.01
C HIS A 51 -13.19 2.52 4.58
N GLU A 52 -14.50 2.71 4.40
CA GLU A 52 -15.20 3.92 4.87
C GLU A 52 -15.09 4.09 6.40
N ARG A 53 -15.28 3.01 7.17
CA ARG A 53 -15.07 3.05 8.64
C ARG A 53 -13.65 3.40 9.04
N LEU A 54 -12.64 2.82 8.37
CA LEU A 54 -11.24 3.11 8.66
C LEU A 54 -10.89 4.57 8.34
N VAL A 55 -11.44 5.13 7.27
CA VAL A 55 -11.23 6.54 6.90
C VAL A 55 -11.94 7.45 7.91
N GLU A 56 -13.19 7.17 8.27
CA GLU A 56 -13.99 7.97 9.20
C GLU A 56 -13.36 8.02 10.60
N SER A 57 -12.90 6.87 11.12
CA SER A 57 -12.24 6.80 12.43
C SER A 57 -10.78 7.26 12.40
N GLY A 58 -10.20 7.51 11.20
CA GLY A 58 -8.76 7.69 11.04
C GLY A 58 -7.95 6.47 11.46
N ALA A 59 -8.62 5.31 11.60
CA ALA A 59 -8.03 4.04 12.04
C ALA A 59 -7.24 4.14 13.37
N ILE A 60 -7.64 5.03 14.28
CA ILE A 60 -6.93 5.27 15.56
C ILE A 60 -7.00 4.08 16.53
N GLU A 61 -8.02 3.24 16.42
CA GLU A 61 -8.17 2.01 17.22
C GLU A 61 -7.35 0.83 16.69
N VAL A 62 -6.71 0.98 15.53
CA VAL A 62 -5.94 -0.08 14.88
C VAL A 62 -4.49 -0.05 15.38
N THR A 63 -4.20 -0.81 16.44
CA THR A 63 -2.94 -0.72 17.19
C THR A 63 -2.15 -2.03 17.28
N ARG A 64 -2.62 -3.11 16.63
CA ARG A 64 -1.97 -4.43 16.67
C ARG A 64 -1.45 -4.84 15.28
N PRO A 65 -0.42 -5.72 15.20
CA PRO A 65 0.26 -6.05 13.95
C PRO A 65 -0.68 -6.48 12.81
N ARG A 66 -1.53 -7.49 13.05
CA ARG A 66 -2.43 -8.03 12.01
C ARG A 66 -3.52 -7.03 11.58
N PRO A 67 -4.23 -6.35 12.50
CA PRO A 67 -5.12 -5.25 12.15
C PRO A 67 -4.44 -4.12 11.38
N ILE A 68 -3.21 -3.71 11.75
CA ILE A 68 -2.49 -2.67 11.01
C ILE A 68 -2.21 -3.11 9.57
N LEU A 69 -1.69 -4.31 9.36
CA LEU A 69 -1.44 -4.82 8.00
C LEU A 69 -2.72 -4.85 7.16
N ALA A 70 -3.82 -5.37 7.73
CA ALA A 70 -5.11 -5.39 7.04
C ALA A 70 -5.62 -3.98 6.70
N ALA A 71 -5.49 -3.03 7.64
CA ALA A 71 -5.89 -1.64 7.40
C ALA A 71 -5.03 -0.96 6.33
N VAL A 72 -3.71 -1.20 6.32
CA VAL A 72 -2.81 -0.70 5.28
C VAL A 72 -3.22 -1.23 3.91
N ILE A 73 -3.49 -2.54 3.78
CA ILE A 73 -3.96 -3.13 2.50
C ILE A 73 -5.27 -2.47 2.05
N VAL A 74 -6.24 -2.29 2.95
CA VAL A 74 -7.53 -1.65 2.61
C VAL A 74 -7.35 -0.20 2.20
N LEU A 75 -6.55 0.58 2.91
CA LEU A 75 -6.40 2.01 2.71
C LEU A 75 -5.46 2.37 1.56
N ASP A 76 -4.48 1.52 1.24
CA ASP A 76 -3.54 1.75 0.15
C ASP A 76 -3.92 0.95 -1.10
N GLN A 77 -4.05 -0.38 -1.04
CA GLN A 77 -4.27 -1.21 -2.22
C GLN A 77 -5.76 -1.21 -2.66
N PHE A 78 -6.68 -1.52 -1.73
CA PHE A 78 -8.10 -1.58 -2.09
C PHE A 78 -8.66 -0.23 -2.49
N SER A 79 -8.14 0.89 -1.95
CA SER A 79 -8.49 2.24 -2.42
C SER A 79 -8.20 2.40 -3.90
N ARG A 80 -7.03 1.94 -4.37
CA ARG A 80 -6.65 2.02 -5.78
C ARG A 80 -7.53 1.15 -6.67
N ASN A 81 -7.92 -0.03 -6.20
CA ASN A 81 -8.87 -0.88 -6.93
C ASN A 81 -10.28 -0.26 -6.97
N MET A 82 -10.82 0.12 -5.79
CA MET A 82 -12.20 0.60 -5.68
C MET A 82 -12.45 1.95 -6.36
N PHE A 83 -11.45 2.80 -6.43
CA PHE A 83 -11.60 4.20 -6.84
C PHE A 83 -10.68 4.58 -8.02
N ARG A 84 -10.42 3.63 -8.94
CA ARG A 84 -9.61 3.93 -10.15
C ARG A 84 -10.08 5.21 -10.82
N ASP A 85 -9.13 5.95 -11.34
CA ASP A 85 -9.36 7.22 -12.06
C ASP A 85 -10.11 8.29 -11.23
N SER A 86 -10.02 8.18 -9.91
CA SER A 86 -10.61 9.13 -8.96
C SER A 86 -9.59 9.58 -7.92
N THR A 87 -9.70 10.82 -7.44
CA THR A 87 -8.90 11.34 -6.32
C THR A 87 -9.05 10.51 -5.04
N ARG A 88 -10.19 9.81 -4.88
CA ARG A 88 -10.43 8.90 -3.75
C ARG A 88 -9.42 7.76 -3.68
N ALA A 89 -8.82 7.36 -4.81
CA ALA A 89 -7.79 6.31 -4.85
C ALA A 89 -6.58 6.61 -3.95
N PHE A 90 -6.30 7.89 -3.71
CA PHE A 90 -5.14 8.37 -2.95
C PHE A 90 -5.51 9.07 -1.63
N ALA A 91 -6.80 9.29 -1.38
CA ALA A 91 -7.25 10.10 -0.24
C ALA A 91 -6.90 9.48 1.13
N SER A 92 -6.78 8.16 1.20
CA SER A 92 -6.43 7.42 2.42
C SER A 92 -4.93 7.15 2.61
N ASP A 93 -4.08 7.50 1.63
CA ASP A 93 -2.63 7.31 1.70
C ASP A 93 -1.99 7.86 2.99
N PRO A 94 -2.35 9.06 3.51
CA PRO A 94 -1.79 9.57 4.75
C PRO A 94 -2.08 8.67 5.97
N ILE A 95 -3.26 8.05 6.02
CA ILE A 95 -3.63 7.14 7.12
C ILE A 95 -2.84 5.83 7.00
N ALA A 96 -2.78 5.25 5.78
CA ALA A 96 -2.00 4.04 5.52
C ALA A 96 -0.53 4.23 5.88
N ARG A 97 0.07 5.35 5.49
CA ARG A 97 1.47 5.69 5.77
C ARG A 97 1.74 5.86 7.28
N ARG A 98 0.84 6.50 8.02
CA ARG A 98 0.94 6.62 9.47
C ARG A 98 0.92 5.25 10.14
N LEU A 99 0.00 4.38 9.77
CA LEU A 99 -0.11 3.01 10.31
C LEU A 99 1.13 2.18 9.99
N ALA A 100 1.65 2.28 8.76
CA ALA A 100 2.87 1.59 8.35
C ALA A 100 4.08 2.05 9.19
N ARG A 101 4.22 3.35 9.44
CA ARG A 101 5.29 3.90 10.28
C ARG A 101 5.17 3.41 11.72
N GLU A 102 3.98 3.46 12.29
CA GLU A 102 3.72 2.96 13.63
C GLU A 102 4.09 1.47 13.76
N ALA A 103 3.75 0.64 12.77
CA ALA A 103 4.13 -0.77 12.78
C ALA A 103 5.63 -0.99 12.78
N ILE A 104 6.38 -0.19 12.00
CA ILE A 104 7.85 -0.26 11.94
C ILE A 104 8.47 0.21 13.26
N ASP A 105 8.00 1.34 13.79
CA ASP A 105 8.51 1.91 15.03
C ASP A 105 8.30 0.96 16.24
N GLN A 106 7.25 0.15 16.19
CA GLN A 106 6.96 -0.90 17.19
C GLN A 106 7.63 -2.25 16.87
N GLY A 107 8.34 -2.38 15.74
CA GLY A 107 8.99 -3.63 15.32
C GLY A 107 8.01 -4.74 14.90
N TYR A 108 6.77 -4.41 14.60
CA TYR A 108 5.74 -5.38 14.23
C TYR A 108 6.01 -6.07 12.88
N ASP A 109 6.72 -5.40 11.99
CA ASP A 109 7.14 -5.93 10.70
C ASP A 109 8.10 -7.12 10.80
N GLN A 110 8.89 -7.20 11.89
CA GLN A 110 9.91 -8.24 12.07
C GLN A 110 9.32 -9.66 12.14
N GLY A 111 8.07 -9.79 12.60
CA GLY A 111 7.35 -11.06 12.64
C GLY A 111 6.54 -11.40 11.38
N MET A 112 6.57 -10.54 10.36
CA MET A 112 5.80 -10.69 9.13
C MET A 112 6.61 -11.41 8.04
N ARG A 113 5.91 -12.14 7.13
CA ARG A 113 6.50 -12.71 5.91
C ARG A 113 6.94 -11.59 4.95
N ALA A 114 7.79 -11.91 3.99
CA ALA A 114 8.33 -10.93 3.05
C ALA A 114 7.22 -10.19 2.27
N GLU A 115 6.20 -10.91 1.80
CA GLU A 115 5.06 -10.35 1.09
C GLU A 115 4.22 -9.42 1.99
N GLU A 116 4.04 -9.78 3.25
CA GLU A 116 3.30 -8.96 4.23
C GLU A 116 4.05 -7.66 4.52
N ARG A 117 5.38 -7.75 4.66
CA ARG A 117 6.26 -6.58 4.84
C ARG A 117 6.26 -5.70 3.59
N MET A 118 6.27 -6.28 2.40
CA MET A 118 6.16 -5.54 1.15
C MET A 118 4.91 -4.65 1.17
N PHE A 119 3.71 -5.22 1.42
CA PHE A 119 2.47 -4.42 1.46
C PHE A 119 2.45 -3.41 2.60
N LEU A 120 3.08 -3.70 3.74
CA LEU A 120 3.23 -2.74 4.82
C LEU A 120 4.11 -1.54 4.41
N TYR A 121 5.09 -1.73 3.53
CA TYR A 121 6.04 -0.70 3.11
C TYR A 121 5.59 0.11 1.88
N LEU A 122 4.67 -0.42 1.06
CA LEU A 122 4.15 0.28 -0.12
C LEU A 122 3.63 1.70 0.14
N PRO A 123 3.00 2.05 1.28
CA PRO A 123 2.62 3.44 1.54
C PRO A 123 3.75 4.45 1.47
N PHE A 124 5.00 4.06 1.77
CA PHE A 124 6.16 4.94 1.62
C PHE A 124 6.58 5.05 0.15
N GLU A 125 6.55 3.95 -0.60
CA GLU A 125 6.82 3.93 -2.04
C GLU A 125 5.82 4.80 -2.81
N HIS A 126 4.57 4.82 -2.35
CA HIS A 126 3.49 5.62 -2.93
C HIS A 126 3.47 7.09 -2.50
N SER A 127 4.34 7.49 -1.58
CA SER A 127 4.44 8.88 -1.09
C SER A 127 5.16 9.79 -2.06
N GLU A 128 4.69 11.04 -2.20
CA GLU A 128 5.41 12.09 -2.93
C GLU A 128 6.45 12.83 -2.03
N ASP A 129 6.65 12.38 -0.81
CA ASP A 129 7.67 12.90 0.11
C ASP A 129 9.02 12.19 -0.11
N ARG A 130 10.11 12.96 -0.22
CA ARG A 130 11.45 12.41 -0.49
C ARG A 130 11.99 11.54 0.64
N ALA A 131 11.71 11.90 1.90
CA ALA A 131 12.18 11.11 3.03
C ALA A 131 11.46 9.75 3.10
N ASP A 132 10.16 9.71 2.74
CA ASP A 132 9.44 8.46 2.60
C ASP A 132 9.99 7.59 1.46
N GLN A 133 10.41 8.19 0.35
CA GLN A 133 11.04 7.47 -0.76
C GLN A 133 12.41 6.89 -0.38
N GLU A 134 13.22 7.61 0.37
CA GLU A 134 14.48 7.11 0.92
C GLU A 134 14.25 5.93 1.86
N LEU A 135 13.28 6.06 2.77
CA LEU A 135 12.88 4.99 3.67
C LEU A 135 12.35 3.77 2.90
N SER A 136 11.55 3.97 1.85
CA SER A 136 11.04 2.90 1.00
C SER A 136 12.19 2.08 0.42
N VAL A 137 13.15 2.72 -0.25
CA VAL A 137 14.31 2.01 -0.83
C VAL A 137 15.09 1.23 0.23
N GLU A 138 15.31 1.83 1.42
CA GLU A 138 15.97 1.16 2.54
C GLU A 138 15.19 -0.10 2.99
N LEU A 139 13.89 0.01 3.19
CA LEU A 139 13.04 -1.08 3.66
C LEU A 139 12.96 -2.22 2.62
N PHE A 140 12.72 -1.88 1.35
CA PHE A 140 12.65 -2.87 0.27
C PHE A 140 13.98 -3.59 0.04
N SER A 141 15.13 -2.91 0.16
CA SER A 141 16.45 -3.54 0.05
C SER A 141 16.70 -4.64 1.08
N ARG A 142 16.05 -4.56 2.25
CA ARG A 142 16.16 -5.56 3.32
C ARG A 142 15.27 -6.79 3.12
N LEU A 143 14.36 -6.77 2.13
CA LEU A 143 13.50 -7.90 1.83
C LEU A 143 14.20 -9.00 1.02
N GLY A 144 15.38 -8.72 0.43
CA GLY A 144 16.14 -9.68 -0.35
C GLY A 144 15.50 -10.02 -1.70
N ARG A 145 14.64 -9.15 -2.23
CA ARG A 145 13.96 -9.27 -3.53
C ARG A 145 14.40 -8.11 -4.42
N ASP A 146 15.31 -8.39 -5.35
CA ASP A 146 15.90 -7.39 -6.25
C ASP A 146 14.86 -6.73 -7.17
N ASP A 147 13.84 -7.47 -7.56
CA ASP A 147 12.72 -6.98 -8.37
C ASP A 147 11.93 -5.90 -7.60
N TRP A 148 11.55 -6.15 -6.35
CA TRP A 148 10.86 -5.16 -5.52
C TRP A 148 11.72 -3.94 -5.22
N THR A 149 13.00 -4.14 -4.91
CA THR A 149 13.94 -3.04 -4.69
C THR A 149 14.07 -2.14 -5.93
N ARG A 150 14.08 -2.72 -7.14
CA ARG A 150 14.10 -1.93 -8.39
C ARG A 150 12.87 -1.07 -8.57
N PHE A 151 11.68 -1.56 -8.17
CA PHE A 151 10.45 -0.75 -8.19
C PHE A 151 10.53 0.42 -7.21
N ALA A 152 10.98 0.20 -5.97
CA ALA A 152 11.17 1.27 -4.99
C ALA A 152 12.16 2.33 -5.49
N ILE A 153 13.28 1.93 -6.11
CA ILE A 153 14.24 2.86 -6.72
C ILE A 153 13.59 3.64 -7.87
N ALA A 154 12.80 2.99 -8.71
CA ALA A 154 12.14 3.67 -9.83
C ALA A 154 11.15 4.74 -9.36
N HIS A 155 10.35 4.46 -8.31
CA HIS A 155 9.47 5.45 -7.68
C HIS A 155 10.28 6.64 -7.15
N LYS A 156 11.37 6.35 -6.40
CA LYS A 156 12.26 7.38 -5.87
C LYS A 156 12.85 8.27 -6.98
N VAL A 157 13.31 7.69 -8.09
CA VAL A 157 13.85 8.45 -9.23
C VAL A 157 12.83 9.44 -9.79
N ILE A 158 11.56 9.06 -9.89
CA ILE A 158 10.48 9.95 -10.32
C ILE A 158 10.28 11.10 -9.33
N ILE A 159 10.24 10.80 -8.03
CA ILE A 159 10.05 11.82 -7.00
C ILE A 159 11.28 12.74 -6.88
N ASP A 160 12.49 12.22 -6.98
CA ASP A 160 13.72 13.03 -6.99
C ASP A 160 13.72 14.04 -8.16
N ARG A 161 13.21 13.62 -9.32
CA ARG A 161 13.20 14.42 -10.53
C ARG A 161 12.06 15.45 -10.57
N PHE A 162 10.84 15.04 -10.22
CA PHE A 162 9.64 15.83 -10.43
C PHE A 162 8.98 16.32 -9.12
N GLY A 163 9.34 15.75 -7.97
CA GLY A 163 8.71 16.04 -6.68
C GLY A 163 7.27 15.52 -6.57
N ARG A 164 6.81 14.75 -7.57
CA ARG A 164 5.46 14.21 -7.66
C ARG A 164 5.40 13.06 -8.64
N PHE A 165 4.32 12.26 -8.59
CA PHE A 165 4.06 11.22 -9.58
C PHE A 165 3.26 11.79 -10.77
N PRO A 166 3.85 11.91 -11.98
CA PRO A 166 3.18 12.48 -13.14
C PRO A 166 1.91 11.73 -13.56
N HIS A 167 1.86 10.40 -13.39
CA HIS A 167 0.69 9.59 -13.74
C HIS A 167 -0.56 9.95 -12.92
N ARG A 168 -0.41 10.61 -11.77
CA ARG A 168 -1.53 11.09 -10.95
C ARG A 168 -2.03 12.48 -11.36
N ASN A 169 -1.29 13.19 -12.22
CA ASN A 169 -1.58 14.59 -12.53
C ASN A 169 -2.99 14.79 -13.07
N ALA A 170 -3.42 14.00 -14.05
CA ALA A 170 -4.75 14.13 -14.64
C ALA A 170 -5.86 13.96 -13.60
N VAL A 171 -5.76 12.93 -12.75
CA VAL A 171 -6.76 12.63 -11.70
C VAL A 171 -6.77 13.70 -10.61
N LEU A 172 -5.60 14.26 -10.28
CA LEU A 172 -5.45 15.31 -9.24
C LEU A 172 -5.61 16.73 -9.78
N GLY A 173 -6.00 16.91 -11.05
CA GLY A 173 -6.18 18.24 -11.66
C GLY A 173 -4.88 19.02 -11.82
N ARG A 174 -3.74 18.34 -11.91
CA ARG A 174 -2.42 18.94 -12.09
C ARG A 174 -2.02 18.94 -13.57
N VAL A 175 -1.44 20.03 -14.04
CA VAL A 175 -0.92 20.11 -15.42
C VAL A 175 0.43 19.41 -15.48
N SER A 176 0.60 18.51 -16.46
CA SER A 176 1.88 17.83 -16.71
C SER A 176 2.82 18.69 -17.58
N SER A 177 4.10 18.70 -17.23
CA SER A 177 5.14 19.28 -18.09
C SER A 177 5.45 18.37 -19.29
N PRO A 178 6.11 18.89 -20.36
CA PRO A 178 6.55 18.05 -21.47
C PRO A 178 7.47 16.90 -21.02
N GLU A 179 8.35 17.14 -20.05
CA GLU A 179 9.25 16.11 -19.52
C GLU A 179 8.48 15.02 -18.72
N GLU A 180 7.44 15.41 -17.97
CA GLU A 180 6.58 14.47 -17.27
C GLU A 180 5.78 13.60 -18.26
N ILE A 181 5.31 14.17 -19.37
CA ILE A 181 4.62 13.42 -20.43
C ILE A 181 5.57 12.41 -21.07
N GLU A 182 6.81 12.79 -21.32
CA GLU A 182 7.80 11.93 -21.93
C GLU A 182 8.19 10.76 -21.00
N VAL A 183 8.40 11.02 -19.71
CA VAL A 183 8.76 9.94 -18.77
C VAL A 183 7.63 8.92 -18.61
N MET A 184 6.37 9.34 -18.62
CA MET A 184 5.22 8.42 -18.52
C MET A 184 5.12 7.42 -19.69
N ARG A 185 5.80 7.67 -20.83
CA ARG A 185 5.87 6.75 -21.98
C ARG A 185 6.96 5.71 -21.86
N GLN A 186 7.89 5.91 -20.90
CA GLN A 186 9.02 5.01 -20.72
C GLN A 186 8.64 3.81 -19.82
N PRO A 187 9.31 2.67 -19.96
CA PRO A 187 9.17 1.57 -19.00
C PRO A 187 9.47 2.09 -17.58
N MET A 188 8.63 1.74 -16.62
CA MET A 188 8.72 2.18 -15.22
C MET A 188 8.59 3.72 -15.02
N GLY A 189 8.01 4.43 -15.97
CA GLY A 189 7.70 5.85 -15.84
C GLY A 189 6.26 6.11 -15.36
N SER A 190 5.46 5.05 -15.26
CA SER A 190 4.07 5.08 -14.78
C SER A 190 3.79 3.77 -14.03
N PHE A 191 3.18 3.88 -12.87
CA PHE A 191 2.94 2.78 -11.92
C PHE A 191 1.45 2.56 -11.68
#